data_2550876b8c5c42a7bbaf9312743e0031
#
_entry.id   2550876b8c5c42a7bbaf9312743e0031
#
_cell.length_a   1.000
_cell.length_b   1.000
_cell.length_c   1.000
_cell.angle_alpha   90.00
_cell.angle_beta   90.00
_cell.angle_gamma   90.00
#
_symmetry.space_group_name_H-M   'P 1'
#
loop_
_entity.id
_entity.type
_entity.pdbx_description
1 polymer ?
#
loop_
_entity_poly.entity_id
_entity_poly.type
_entity_poly.pdbx_seq_one_letter_code
_entity_poly.pdbx_strand_id
1 'polypeptide(L)'
;MRIIDISNWKADIDVSKIDADGVVVQCTWGAGECSNDHGLVNSVWVGADEKIQAAAKRGMAVGYMHYIRGVNASEEAYFFAEHTKGYLKKFVPCVDWEADDNAAWGNRAYLDEFLYQYIRLTGVKPLVYAQRSEIPFIKDIAAKHDCGIWEACYASMDAVGWQDADSIWSYVAYPMRQYTSNGHINGYAGSLDLNYFAGDKAAWDKYACVGANTPVNPAPVPVVDPSPTVVPTTYEVAVDALNVRTEPSRKGQVVASYGRGDKVVLDGCGVYADGLLWGRYIGASSGQPRYVAIGTESGSEWYLTMCR
;
A
#
# COMPACT_ATOMS: atom_id res chain seq x y z
N MET A 1 -14.56 -18.82 1.16
CA MET A 1 -15.54 -17.75 0.94
C MET A 1 -15.43 -17.21 -0.48
N ARG A 2 -16.57 -16.81 -1.05
CA ARG A 2 -16.69 -16.18 -2.38
C ARG A 2 -16.51 -14.68 -2.23
N ILE A 3 -15.46 -14.12 -2.79
CA ILE A 3 -15.10 -12.70 -2.67
C ILE A 3 -15.04 -12.10 -4.07
N ILE A 4 -15.56 -10.89 -4.24
CA ILE A 4 -15.32 -10.08 -5.43
C ILE A 4 -14.26 -9.03 -5.11
N ASP A 5 -13.55 -8.56 -6.12
CA ASP A 5 -12.80 -7.31 -6.01
C ASP A 5 -13.26 -6.31 -7.06
N ILE A 6 -13.21 -5.04 -6.68
CA ILE A 6 -13.73 -3.94 -7.48
C ILE A 6 -12.83 -2.72 -7.40
N SER A 7 -12.78 -2.00 -8.51
CA SER A 7 -12.07 -0.73 -8.63
C SER A 7 -13.04 0.38 -9.07
N ASN A 8 -12.52 1.58 -9.27
CA ASN A 8 -13.26 2.71 -9.81
C ASN A 8 -13.87 2.44 -11.20
N TRP A 9 -13.41 1.43 -11.93
CA TRP A 9 -14.01 0.95 -13.18
C TRP A 9 -15.39 0.30 -13.00
N LYS A 10 -15.74 -0.05 -11.78
CA LYS A 10 -17.04 -0.63 -11.38
C LYS A 10 -17.83 0.33 -10.48
N ALA A 11 -17.78 1.63 -10.75
CA ALA A 11 -18.40 2.67 -9.94
C ALA A 11 -19.93 2.52 -9.81
N ASP A 12 -20.56 1.91 -10.79
CA ASP A 12 -22.00 1.66 -10.87
C ASP A 12 -22.49 0.45 -10.04
N ILE A 13 -21.59 -0.36 -9.49
CA ILE A 13 -21.97 -1.56 -8.72
C ILE A 13 -22.70 -1.20 -7.43
N ASP A 14 -23.83 -1.85 -7.18
CA ASP A 14 -24.53 -1.80 -5.91
C ASP A 14 -24.16 -3.01 -5.02
N VAL A 15 -23.14 -2.82 -4.18
CA VAL A 15 -22.61 -3.89 -3.30
C VAL A 15 -23.71 -4.45 -2.36
N SER A 16 -24.77 -3.68 -2.10
CA SER A 16 -25.89 -4.16 -1.26
C SER A 16 -26.68 -5.30 -1.89
N LYS A 17 -26.57 -5.51 -3.22
CA LYS A 17 -27.31 -6.51 -3.98
C LYS A 17 -26.48 -7.72 -4.43
N ILE A 18 -25.16 -7.67 -4.28
CA ILE A 18 -24.25 -8.68 -4.79
C ILE A 18 -24.37 -9.98 -3.98
N ASP A 19 -24.48 -11.12 -4.70
CA ASP A 19 -24.40 -12.46 -4.11
C ASP A 19 -22.93 -12.87 -3.92
N ALA A 20 -22.29 -12.35 -2.86
CA ALA A 20 -20.94 -12.67 -2.45
C ALA A 20 -20.82 -12.65 -0.91
N ASP A 21 -19.84 -13.40 -0.39
CA ASP A 21 -19.52 -13.43 1.04
C ASP A 21 -18.64 -12.23 1.46
N GLY A 22 -17.90 -11.64 0.49
CA GLY A 22 -17.00 -10.53 0.75
C GLY A 22 -16.69 -9.70 -0.49
N VAL A 23 -16.03 -8.56 -0.24
CA VAL A 23 -15.56 -7.63 -1.27
C VAL A 23 -14.23 -7.01 -0.88
N VAL A 24 -13.30 -6.91 -1.84
CA VAL A 24 -12.11 -6.06 -1.76
C VAL A 24 -12.34 -4.84 -2.63
N VAL A 25 -12.14 -3.64 -2.09
CA VAL A 25 -12.42 -2.37 -2.77
C VAL A 25 -11.13 -1.61 -2.97
N GLN A 26 -10.77 -1.30 -4.20
CA GLN A 26 -9.66 -0.40 -4.48
C GLN A 26 -9.98 0.99 -3.91
N CYS A 27 -9.12 1.50 -3.03
CA CYS A 27 -9.27 2.82 -2.43
C CYS A 27 -8.33 3.84 -3.03
N THR A 28 -7.10 3.41 -3.35
CA THR A 28 -6.04 4.29 -3.83
C THR A 28 -5.25 3.68 -5.00
N TRP A 29 -4.64 4.54 -5.82
CA TRP A 29 -3.80 4.18 -6.96
C TRP A 29 -2.69 5.22 -7.12
N GLY A 30 -1.44 4.86 -6.79
CA GLY A 30 -0.32 5.81 -6.71
C GLY A 30 -0.39 6.73 -5.48
N ALA A 31 0.19 7.90 -5.53
CA ALA A 31 0.37 8.80 -4.38
C ALA A 31 -0.06 10.26 -4.62
N GLY A 32 -1.15 10.47 -5.36
CA GLY A 32 -1.74 11.79 -5.59
C GLY A 32 -1.74 12.25 -7.05
N GLU A 33 -1.03 11.55 -7.94
CA GLU A 33 -0.83 11.95 -9.33
C GLU A 33 -1.91 11.44 -10.31
N CYS A 34 -2.77 10.51 -9.88
CA CYS A 34 -3.75 9.87 -10.75
C CYS A 34 -5.15 10.48 -10.60
N SER A 35 -5.80 10.73 -11.74
CA SER A 35 -7.22 11.08 -11.80
C SER A 35 -7.84 10.58 -13.10
N ASN A 36 -9.12 10.20 -13.07
CA ASN A 36 -9.86 9.77 -14.25
C ASN A 36 -11.36 10.08 -14.10
N ASP A 37 -12.13 9.84 -15.19
CA ASP A 37 -13.57 10.07 -15.27
C ASP A 37 -14.43 8.99 -14.57
N HIS A 38 -13.79 7.95 -14.03
CA HIS A 38 -14.43 6.90 -13.22
C HIS A 38 -14.37 7.16 -11.71
N GLY A 39 -14.13 8.41 -11.32
CA GLY A 39 -14.16 8.83 -9.92
C GLY A 39 -12.86 8.63 -9.14
N LEU A 40 -11.75 8.41 -9.84
CA LEU A 40 -10.43 8.53 -9.24
C LEU A 40 -10.00 10.00 -9.25
N VAL A 41 -9.79 10.57 -8.07
CA VAL A 41 -9.38 11.97 -7.90
C VAL A 41 -8.15 12.04 -7.00
N ASN A 42 -7.06 12.60 -7.53
CA ASN A 42 -5.78 12.67 -6.80
C ASN A 42 -5.43 11.33 -6.15
N SER A 43 -5.44 10.25 -6.95
CA SER A 43 -5.13 8.88 -6.52
C SER A 43 -6.09 8.25 -5.51
N VAL A 44 -7.23 8.85 -5.21
CA VAL A 44 -8.26 8.31 -4.31
C VAL A 44 -9.55 8.06 -5.10
N TRP A 45 -10.11 6.85 -4.98
CA TRP A 45 -11.44 6.59 -5.50
C TRP A 45 -12.51 7.13 -4.54
N VAL A 46 -13.20 8.19 -4.97
CA VAL A 46 -14.21 8.89 -4.14
C VAL A 46 -15.43 8.03 -3.81
N GLY A 47 -15.71 6.99 -4.60
CA GLY A 47 -16.81 6.04 -4.36
C GLY A 47 -16.45 4.86 -3.43
N ALA A 48 -15.18 4.69 -3.06
CA ALA A 48 -14.73 3.51 -2.32
C ALA A 48 -15.39 3.37 -0.94
N ASP A 49 -15.50 4.46 -0.18
CA ASP A 49 -16.08 4.41 1.16
C ASP A 49 -17.55 3.95 1.15
N GLU A 50 -18.35 4.43 0.20
CA GLU A 50 -19.76 3.99 0.04
C GLU A 50 -19.84 2.47 -0.14
N LYS A 51 -18.97 1.89 -0.98
CA LYS A 51 -18.96 0.45 -1.26
C LYS A 51 -18.52 -0.35 -0.02
N ILE A 52 -17.49 0.13 0.67
CA ILE A 52 -16.98 -0.47 1.92
C ILE A 52 -18.06 -0.45 3.01
N GLN A 53 -18.73 0.69 3.24
CA GLN A 53 -19.76 0.81 4.25
C GLN A 53 -21.00 -0.04 3.92
N ALA A 54 -21.40 -0.12 2.64
CA ALA A 54 -22.50 -0.99 2.20
C ALA A 54 -22.19 -2.47 2.49
N ALA A 55 -20.98 -2.93 2.19
CA ALA A 55 -20.53 -4.29 2.48
C ALA A 55 -20.48 -4.57 4.00
N ALA A 56 -19.89 -3.66 4.76
CA ALA A 56 -19.77 -3.78 6.21
C ALA A 56 -21.15 -3.86 6.89
N LYS A 57 -22.11 -3.06 6.44
CA LYS A 57 -23.51 -3.09 6.94
C LYS A 57 -24.17 -4.45 6.70
N ARG A 58 -23.80 -5.16 5.64
CA ARG A 58 -24.28 -6.53 5.34
C ARG A 58 -23.54 -7.60 6.14
N GLY A 59 -22.51 -7.26 6.91
CA GLY A 59 -21.65 -8.22 7.60
C GLY A 59 -20.73 -9.02 6.67
N MET A 60 -20.48 -8.54 5.45
CA MET A 60 -19.56 -9.17 4.50
C MET A 60 -18.12 -9.16 5.02
N ALA A 61 -17.28 -10.03 4.49
CA ALA A 61 -15.84 -9.93 4.60
C ALA A 61 -15.37 -8.73 3.75
N VAL A 62 -14.72 -7.74 4.36
CA VAL A 62 -14.32 -6.51 3.67
C VAL A 62 -12.80 -6.40 3.60
N GLY A 63 -12.29 -6.10 2.41
CA GLY A 63 -10.92 -5.67 2.18
C GLY A 63 -10.87 -4.29 1.53
N TYR A 64 -9.75 -3.62 1.65
CA TYR A 64 -9.45 -2.38 0.95
C TYR A 64 -8.07 -2.47 0.31
N MET A 65 -7.90 -1.90 -0.88
CA MET A 65 -6.75 -2.16 -1.73
C MET A 65 -6.09 -0.88 -2.24
N HIS A 66 -4.77 -0.93 -2.35
CA HIS A 66 -3.93 0.03 -3.03
C HIS A 66 -3.33 -0.59 -4.29
N TYR A 67 -3.45 0.10 -5.42
CA TYR A 67 -2.77 -0.24 -6.66
C TYR A 67 -1.42 0.47 -6.71
N ILE A 68 -0.33 -0.29 -6.80
CA ILE A 68 1.02 0.27 -6.88
C ILE A 68 1.27 0.85 -8.26
N ARG A 69 1.63 2.13 -8.32
CA ARG A 69 2.00 2.83 -9.54
C ARG A 69 3.51 2.91 -9.78
N GLY A 70 4.30 2.76 -8.74
CA GLY A 70 5.75 2.70 -8.86
C GLY A 70 6.44 4.07 -8.88
N VAL A 71 5.83 5.09 -8.30
CA VAL A 71 6.43 6.43 -8.23
C VAL A 71 7.48 6.50 -7.12
N ASN A 72 7.09 6.20 -5.89
CA ASN A 72 7.96 6.13 -4.72
C ASN A 72 7.35 5.20 -3.68
N ALA A 73 8.04 4.13 -3.30
CA ALA A 73 7.51 3.10 -2.41
C ALA A 73 7.08 3.63 -1.04
N SER A 74 7.86 4.52 -0.44
CA SER A 74 7.55 5.10 0.87
C SER A 74 6.39 6.07 0.81
N GLU A 75 6.31 6.88 -0.25
CA GLU A 75 5.21 7.84 -0.47
C GLU A 75 3.89 7.11 -0.75
N GLU A 76 3.89 6.08 -1.61
CA GLU A 76 2.71 5.28 -1.88
C GLU A 76 2.23 4.54 -0.63
N ALA A 77 3.14 3.95 0.16
CA ALA A 77 2.80 3.29 1.41
C ALA A 77 2.18 4.27 2.44
N TYR A 78 2.74 5.48 2.55
CA TYR A 78 2.19 6.53 3.41
C TYR A 78 0.82 6.98 2.89
N PHE A 79 0.71 7.25 1.60
CA PHE A 79 -0.54 7.68 0.95
C PHE A 79 -1.66 6.66 1.19
N PHE A 80 -1.37 5.38 0.98
CA PHE A 80 -2.33 4.30 1.25
C PHE A 80 -2.74 4.29 2.73
N ALA A 81 -1.78 4.30 3.64
CA ALA A 81 -2.04 4.27 5.09
C ALA A 81 -2.89 5.48 5.55
N GLU A 82 -2.57 6.68 5.08
CA GLU A 82 -3.26 7.91 5.48
C GLU A 82 -4.70 7.96 4.96
N HIS A 83 -4.92 7.62 3.68
CA HIS A 83 -6.25 7.66 3.08
C HIS A 83 -7.15 6.51 3.51
N THR A 84 -6.59 5.46 4.12
CA THR A 84 -7.35 4.29 4.60
C THR A 84 -7.29 4.08 6.12
N LYS A 85 -6.77 5.04 6.88
CA LYS A 85 -6.63 4.95 8.34
C LYS A 85 -7.92 4.61 9.09
N GLY A 86 -9.07 5.03 8.56
CA GLY A 86 -10.39 4.71 9.11
C GLY A 86 -10.76 3.22 9.04
N TYR A 87 -10.08 2.43 8.21
CA TYR A 87 -10.31 1.00 7.99
C TYR A 87 -9.32 0.11 8.74
N LEU A 88 -8.23 0.68 9.24
CA LEU A 88 -7.20 -0.08 9.98
C LEU A 88 -7.78 -0.88 11.13
N LYS A 89 -7.38 -2.15 11.23
CA LYS A 89 -7.85 -3.12 12.23
C LYS A 89 -9.36 -3.39 12.23
N LYS A 90 -10.05 -2.99 11.17
CA LYS A 90 -11.46 -3.29 10.91
C LYS A 90 -11.62 -4.17 9.68
N PHE A 91 -10.85 -3.87 8.63
CA PHE A 91 -10.90 -4.53 7.33
C PHE A 91 -9.50 -4.94 6.89
N VAL A 92 -9.41 -5.86 5.92
CA VAL A 92 -8.15 -6.42 5.45
C VAL A 92 -7.49 -5.49 4.41
N PRO A 93 -6.26 -5.01 4.64
CA PRO A 93 -5.50 -4.29 3.63
C PRO A 93 -5.02 -5.25 2.55
N CYS A 94 -5.06 -4.80 1.31
CA CYS A 94 -4.52 -5.50 0.15
C CYS A 94 -3.63 -4.55 -0.67
N VAL A 95 -2.63 -5.11 -1.32
CA VAL A 95 -1.71 -4.38 -2.20
C VAL A 95 -1.69 -5.09 -3.53
N ASP A 96 -1.93 -4.34 -4.58
CA ASP A 96 -1.99 -4.81 -5.96
C ASP A 96 -0.64 -4.55 -6.65
N TRP A 97 0.07 -5.66 -6.96
CA TRP A 97 1.34 -5.67 -7.66
C TRP A 97 1.16 -6.25 -9.06
N GLU A 98 0.94 -5.38 -10.03
CA GLU A 98 0.74 -5.73 -11.44
C GLU A 98 1.69 -4.99 -12.37
N ALA A 99 1.77 -5.44 -13.62
CA ALA A 99 2.61 -4.81 -14.65
C ALA A 99 2.01 -3.54 -15.23
N ASP A 100 0.67 -3.49 -15.31
CA ASP A 100 -0.03 -2.41 -15.99
C ASP A 100 0.09 -1.11 -15.18
N ASP A 101 0.42 -0.02 -15.85
CA ASP A 101 0.61 1.30 -15.23
C ASP A 101 1.53 1.34 -13.97
N ASN A 102 2.42 0.36 -13.81
CA ASN A 102 3.36 0.27 -12.69
C ASN A 102 4.80 0.55 -13.16
N ALA A 103 5.28 1.76 -12.94
CA ALA A 103 6.63 2.17 -13.32
C ALA A 103 7.74 1.41 -12.57
N ALA A 104 7.41 0.78 -11.43
CA ALA A 104 8.34 -0.05 -10.66
C ALA A 104 8.27 -1.54 -11.05
N TRP A 105 7.50 -1.93 -12.08
CA TRP A 105 7.38 -3.34 -12.46
C TRP A 105 8.75 -3.98 -12.70
N GLY A 106 8.95 -5.15 -12.11
CA GLY A 106 10.24 -5.85 -12.14
C GLY A 106 11.27 -5.37 -11.10
N ASN A 107 11.08 -4.21 -10.49
CA ASN A 107 11.89 -3.74 -9.36
C ASN A 107 11.32 -4.26 -8.04
N ARG A 108 11.67 -5.47 -7.67
CA ARG A 108 11.13 -6.15 -6.48
C ARG A 108 11.56 -5.51 -5.17
N ALA A 109 12.65 -4.76 -5.15
CA ALA A 109 13.06 -3.96 -4.00
C ALA A 109 12.04 -2.84 -3.70
N TYR A 110 11.30 -2.38 -4.71
CA TYR A 110 10.20 -1.44 -4.51
C TYR A 110 9.07 -2.05 -3.67
N LEU A 111 8.63 -3.27 -4.03
CA LEU A 111 7.60 -3.98 -3.27
C LEU A 111 8.05 -4.28 -1.83
N ASP A 112 9.31 -4.68 -1.65
CA ASP A 112 9.93 -4.93 -0.34
C ASP A 112 9.86 -3.66 0.54
N GLU A 113 10.28 -2.52 -0.01
CA GLU A 113 10.24 -1.22 0.69
C GLU A 113 8.80 -0.76 0.97
N PHE A 114 7.88 -0.90 0.00
CA PHE A 114 6.48 -0.56 0.20
C PHE A 114 5.87 -1.34 1.38
N LEU A 115 6.04 -2.67 1.40
CA LEU A 115 5.52 -3.53 2.47
C LEU A 115 6.14 -3.17 3.82
N TYR A 116 7.46 -2.95 3.86
CA TYR A 116 8.15 -2.50 5.07
C TYR A 116 7.56 -1.20 5.62
N GLN A 117 7.40 -0.19 4.78
CA GLN A 117 6.89 1.12 5.19
C GLN A 117 5.42 1.05 5.62
N TYR A 118 4.58 0.37 4.84
CA TYR A 118 3.16 0.22 5.18
C TYR A 118 2.96 -0.48 6.53
N ILE A 119 3.65 -1.60 6.75
CA ILE A 119 3.56 -2.35 8.01
C ILE A 119 4.10 -1.53 9.18
N ARG A 120 5.20 -0.81 8.98
CA ARG A 120 5.78 0.09 9.99
C ARG A 120 4.80 1.20 10.40
N LEU A 121 4.05 1.76 9.43
CA LEU A 121 3.08 2.83 9.67
C LEU A 121 1.80 2.33 10.36
N THR A 122 1.33 1.14 9.99
CA THR A 122 -0.01 0.66 10.35
C THR A 122 0.00 -0.46 11.39
N GLY A 123 1.09 -1.22 11.47
CA GLY A 123 1.16 -2.46 12.25
C GLY A 123 0.33 -3.60 11.68
N VAL A 124 -0.20 -3.48 10.45
CA VAL A 124 -1.04 -4.49 9.79
C VAL A 124 -0.36 -4.96 8.51
N LYS A 125 -0.37 -6.28 8.28
CA LYS A 125 0.26 -6.92 7.13
C LYS A 125 -0.76 -7.07 6.01
N PRO A 126 -0.53 -6.50 4.80
CA PRO A 126 -1.47 -6.63 3.71
C PRO A 126 -1.42 -8.02 3.05
N LEU A 127 -2.50 -8.39 2.37
CA LEU A 127 -2.44 -9.42 1.33
C LEU A 127 -1.78 -8.81 0.08
N VAL A 128 -0.86 -9.54 -0.55
CA VAL A 128 -0.18 -9.10 -1.76
C VAL A 128 -0.79 -9.83 -2.95
N TYR A 129 -1.52 -9.08 -3.79
CA TYR A 129 -2.05 -9.58 -5.04
C TYR A 129 -0.97 -9.53 -6.12
N ALA A 130 -0.85 -10.63 -6.87
CA ALA A 130 -0.04 -10.69 -8.08
C ALA A 130 -0.48 -11.85 -8.98
N GLN A 131 -0.23 -11.72 -10.28
CA GLN A 131 -0.40 -12.82 -11.22
C GLN A 131 0.55 -13.99 -10.91
N ARG A 132 0.11 -15.23 -11.18
CA ARG A 132 0.86 -16.48 -10.89
C ARG A 132 2.30 -16.45 -11.39
N SER A 133 2.56 -15.89 -12.58
CA SER A 133 3.90 -15.81 -13.16
C SER A 133 4.86 -14.94 -12.34
N GLU A 134 4.36 -13.99 -11.55
CA GLU A 134 5.18 -13.13 -10.69
C GLU A 134 5.44 -13.74 -9.31
N ILE A 135 4.57 -14.63 -8.83
CA ILE A 135 4.67 -15.23 -7.48
C ILE A 135 6.07 -15.81 -7.18
N PRO A 136 6.75 -16.56 -8.08
CA PRO A 136 8.09 -17.08 -7.81
C PRO A 136 9.11 -16.01 -7.40
N PHE A 137 8.91 -14.78 -7.83
CA PHE A 137 9.83 -13.66 -7.60
C PHE A 137 9.49 -12.82 -6.36
N ILE A 138 8.24 -12.82 -5.93
CA ILE A 138 7.79 -12.00 -4.79
C ILE A 138 7.49 -12.81 -3.52
N LYS A 139 7.39 -14.14 -3.60
CA LYS A 139 7.02 -15.00 -2.46
C LYS A 139 7.94 -14.85 -1.26
N ASP A 140 9.25 -14.69 -1.51
CA ASP A 140 10.23 -14.55 -0.43
C ASP A 140 10.14 -13.16 0.23
N ILE A 141 9.75 -12.14 -0.54
CA ILE A 141 9.46 -10.80 -0.03
C ILE A 141 8.19 -10.83 0.83
N ALA A 142 7.11 -11.43 0.33
CA ALA A 142 5.89 -11.60 1.10
C ALA A 142 6.14 -12.38 2.41
N ALA A 143 6.91 -13.47 2.34
CA ALA A 143 7.29 -14.26 3.52
C ALA A 143 8.17 -13.47 4.51
N LYS A 144 9.12 -12.67 4.03
CA LYS A 144 9.95 -11.78 4.86
C LYS A 144 9.10 -10.85 5.73
N HIS A 145 8.02 -10.34 5.18
CA HIS A 145 7.09 -9.44 5.87
C HIS A 145 5.91 -10.15 6.52
N ASP A 146 5.85 -11.50 6.45
CA ASP A 146 4.74 -12.32 6.92
C ASP A 146 3.38 -11.88 6.31
N CYS A 147 3.41 -11.53 5.02
CA CYS A 147 2.24 -11.17 4.23
C CYS A 147 1.66 -12.39 3.53
N GLY A 148 0.34 -12.49 3.51
CA GLY A 148 -0.36 -13.48 2.68
C GLY A 148 -0.30 -13.10 1.20
N ILE A 149 -0.35 -14.11 0.32
CA ILE A 149 -0.40 -13.91 -1.13
C ILE A 149 -1.85 -14.12 -1.62
N TRP A 150 -2.29 -13.21 -2.46
CA TRP A 150 -3.51 -13.31 -3.25
C TRP A 150 -3.12 -13.53 -4.71
N GLU A 151 -3.24 -14.78 -5.16
CA GLU A 151 -2.78 -15.21 -6.48
C GLU A 151 -3.86 -14.98 -7.54
N ALA A 152 -3.52 -14.33 -8.67
CA ALA A 152 -4.35 -14.33 -9.85
C ALA A 152 -3.93 -15.46 -10.81
N CYS A 153 -4.86 -16.36 -11.09
CA CYS A 153 -4.64 -17.46 -12.03
C CYS A 153 -5.94 -17.96 -12.63
N TYR A 154 -6.14 -17.67 -13.90
CA TYR A 154 -7.34 -18.02 -14.65
C TYR A 154 -7.14 -19.27 -15.45
N ALA A 155 -8.13 -20.16 -15.44
CA ALA A 155 -8.14 -21.36 -16.29
C ALA A 155 -8.49 -21.01 -17.74
N SER A 156 -9.38 -20.02 -17.95
CA SER A 156 -9.74 -19.45 -19.23
C SER A 156 -10.26 -18.02 -19.05
N MET A 157 -10.51 -17.31 -20.15
CA MET A 157 -11.18 -16.00 -20.16
C MET A 157 -12.68 -16.11 -20.46
N ASP A 158 -13.23 -17.33 -20.44
CA ASP A 158 -14.65 -17.52 -20.63
C ASP A 158 -15.46 -16.94 -19.47
N ALA A 159 -16.71 -16.56 -19.75
CA ALA A 159 -17.63 -16.09 -18.74
C ALA A 159 -18.01 -17.23 -17.79
N VAL A 160 -17.79 -17.04 -16.50
CA VAL A 160 -18.08 -18.06 -15.47
C VAL A 160 -18.81 -17.44 -14.27
N GLY A 161 -19.60 -18.26 -13.58
CA GLY A 161 -20.16 -17.91 -12.27
C GLY A 161 -19.26 -18.36 -11.10
N TRP A 162 -19.85 -18.42 -9.90
CA TRP A 162 -19.18 -19.02 -8.76
C TRP A 162 -18.84 -20.48 -9.05
N GLN A 163 -17.60 -20.84 -8.80
CA GLN A 163 -17.09 -22.21 -8.94
C GLN A 163 -16.89 -22.87 -7.58
N ASP A 164 -16.94 -24.21 -7.56
CA ASP A 164 -16.66 -24.96 -6.36
C ASP A 164 -15.19 -24.85 -5.93
N ALA A 165 -14.98 -24.84 -4.63
CA ALA A 165 -13.66 -24.75 -4.04
C ALA A 165 -12.68 -25.78 -4.60
N ASP A 166 -13.10 -27.03 -4.75
CA ASP A 166 -12.25 -28.13 -5.24
C ASP A 166 -11.75 -27.89 -6.67
N SER A 167 -12.58 -27.29 -7.54
CA SER A 167 -12.16 -26.93 -8.90
C SER A 167 -11.15 -25.79 -8.95
N ILE A 168 -11.23 -24.86 -7.97
CA ILE A 168 -10.33 -23.71 -7.87
C ILE A 168 -9.01 -24.10 -7.19
N TRP A 169 -9.08 -24.96 -6.15
CA TRP A 169 -7.99 -25.24 -5.23
C TRP A 169 -7.08 -26.42 -5.59
N SER A 170 -7.32 -27.13 -6.66
CA SER A 170 -6.52 -28.32 -7.02
C SER A 170 -4.99 -28.10 -7.03
N TYR A 171 -4.53 -26.86 -6.95
CA TYR A 171 -3.10 -26.49 -7.00
C TYR A 171 -2.70 -25.31 -6.11
N VAL A 172 -3.46 -24.88 -5.09
CA VAL A 172 -3.19 -23.59 -4.42
C VAL A 172 -2.56 -23.75 -3.05
N ALA A 173 -1.40 -23.10 -2.90
CA ALA A 173 -0.69 -22.97 -1.63
C ALA A 173 -0.96 -21.63 -0.91
N TYR A 174 -1.81 -20.74 -1.45
CA TYR A 174 -2.00 -19.36 -0.98
C TYR A 174 -3.41 -19.15 -0.43
N PRO A 175 -3.61 -18.20 0.51
CA PRO A 175 -4.89 -18.00 1.18
C PRO A 175 -6.02 -17.52 0.27
N MET A 176 -5.71 -16.83 -0.84
CA MET A 176 -6.72 -16.31 -1.75
C MET A 176 -6.31 -16.47 -3.21
N ARG A 177 -7.29 -16.73 -4.06
CA ARG A 177 -7.12 -16.82 -5.51
C ARG A 177 -8.21 -16.03 -6.23
N GLN A 178 -7.80 -15.17 -7.15
CA GLN A 178 -8.65 -14.64 -8.21
C GLN A 178 -8.58 -15.61 -9.39
N TYR A 179 -9.72 -16.20 -9.77
CA TYR A 179 -9.75 -17.25 -10.77
C TYR A 179 -10.39 -16.82 -12.10
N THR A 180 -10.96 -15.63 -12.17
CA THR A 180 -11.47 -15.01 -13.38
C THR A 180 -11.62 -13.49 -13.21
N SER A 181 -11.48 -12.75 -14.29
CA SER A 181 -11.90 -11.34 -14.44
C SER A 181 -13.17 -11.19 -15.30
N ASN A 182 -13.78 -12.33 -15.71
CA ASN A 182 -15.00 -12.35 -16.50
C ASN A 182 -16.10 -13.14 -15.77
N GLY A 183 -16.28 -12.82 -14.49
CA GLY A 183 -17.28 -13.43 -13.63
C GLY A 183 -18.66 -12.82 -13.80
N HIS A 184 -19.70 -13.65 -13.86
CA HIS A 184 -21.10 -13.22 -13.91
C HIS A 184 -21.86 -13.84 -12.75
N ILE A 185 -22.37 -12.99 -11.85
CA ILE A 185 -23.08 -13.37 -10.63
C ILE A 185 -24.34 -12.55 -10.44
N ASN A 186 -25.24 -13.02 -9.59
CA ASN A 186 -26.46 -12.28 -9.28
C ASN A 186 -26.14 -10.94 -8.59
N GLY A 187 -26.86 -9.90 -9.01
CA GLY A 187 -26.78 -8.57 -8.43
C GLY A 187 -25.97 -7.55 -9.25
N TYR A 188 -25.27 -8.00 -10.31
CA TYR A 188 -24.57 -7.13 -11.24
C TYR A 188 -24.64 -7.66 -12.66
N ALA A 189 -24.88 -6.79 -13.65
CA ALA A 189 -25.03 -7.19 -15.04
C ALA A 189 -23.70 -7.29 -15.82
N GLY A 190 -22.66 -6.64 -15.34
CA GLY A 190 -21.33 -6.65 -15.94
C GLY A 190 -20.46 -7.83 -15.47
N SER A 191 -19.26 -7.92 -16.02
CA SER A 191 -18.22 -8.85 -15.54
C SER A 191 -17.59 -8.36 -14.26
N LEU A 192 -17.20 -9.28 -13.40
CA LEU A 192 -16.53 -9.06 -12.12
C LEU A 192 -15.34 -9.97 -11.96
N ASP A 193 -14.39 -9.53 -11.18
CA ASP A 193 -13.30 -10.34 -10.67
C ASP A 193 -13.83 -11.24 -9.55
N LEU A 194 -13.73 -12.56 -9.74
CA LEU A 194 -14.20 -13.54 -8.76
C LEU A 194 -13.03 -14.24 -8.08
N ASN A 195 -13.14 -14.27 -6.76
CA ASN A 195 -12.11 -14.81 -5.90
C ASN A 195 -12.66 -15.88 -4.98
N TYR A 196 -11.77 -16.75 -4.57
CA TYR A 196 -12.01 -17.69 -3.48
C TYR A 196 -10.98 -17.50 -2.38
N PHE A 197 -11.44 -17.24 -1.16
CA PHE A 197 -10.61 -17.24 0.04
C PHE A 197 -10.73 -18.57 0.78
N ALA A 198 -9.59 -19.19 1.12
CA ALA A 198 -9.51 -20.49 1.79
C ALA A 198 -9.77 -20.39 3.29
N GLY A 199 -10.96 -19.94 3.67
CA GLY A 199 -11.34 -19.78 5.06
C GLY A 199 -12.75 -19.20 5.20
N ASP A 200 -13.14 -18.99 6.44
CA ASP A 200 -14.35 -18.29 6.83
C ASP A 200 -14.07 -16.81 7.18
N LYS A 201 -15.12 -16.08 7.55
CA LYS A 201 -14.97 -14.66 7.95
C LYS A 201 -14.05 -14.49 9.15
N ALA A 202 -14.04 -15.42 10.09
CA ALA A 202 -13.16 -15.33 11.27
C ALA A 202 -11.68 -15.47 10.87
N ALA A 203 -11.38 -16.32 9.88
CA ALA A 203 -10.04 -16.42 9.29
C ALA A 203 -9.66 -15.15 8.52
N TRP A 204 -10.61 -14.56 7.77
CA TRP A 204 -10.43 -13.29 7.09
C TRP A 204 -10.11 -12.15 8.05
N ASP A 205 -10.89 -12.02 9.12
CA ASP A 205 -10.75 -10.95 10.11
C ASP A 205 -9.38 -10.98 10.83
N LYS A 206 -8.70 -12.13 10.89
CA LYS A 206 -7.34 -12.23 11.42
C LYS A 206 -6.32 -11.43 10.59
N TYR A 207 -6.48 -11.36 9.27
CA TYR A 207 -5.62 -10.55 8.41
C TYR A 207 -5.79 -9.04 8.68
N ALA A 208 -6.93 -8.61 9.15
CA ALA A 208 -7.16 -7.24 9.57
C ALA A 208 -6.68 -6.95 11.01
N CYS A 209 -6.23 -7.96 11.77
CA CYS A 209 -5.96 -7.84 13.21
C CYS A 209 -7.16 -7.33 14.01
N VAL A 210 -8.39 -7.72 13.63
CA VAL A 210 -9.62 -7.32 14.32
C VAL A 210 -9.58 -7.75 15.78
N GLY A 211 -9.81 -6.80 16.69
CA GLY A 211 -9.83 -7.05 18.14
C GLY A 211 -8.45 -7.18 18.81
N ALA A 212 -7.35 -7.05 18.08
CA ALA A 212 -6.03 -6.93 18.65
C ALA A 212 -5.86 -5.54 19.29
N ASN A 213 -6.17 -5.44 20.58
CA ASN A 213 -5.83 -4.29 21.43
C ASN A 213 -4.33 -4.26 21.73
N THR A 214 -3.51 -4.20 20.72
CA THR A 214 -2.11 -3.85 20.92
C THR A 214 -1.98 -2.36 20.61
N PRO A 215 -1.67 -1.50 21.58
CA PRO A 215 -1.11 -0.21 21.21
C PRO A 215 0.14 -0.56 20.41
N VAL A 216 0.18 -0.21 19.14
CA VAL A 216 1.43 -0.19 18.40
C VAL A 216 2.21 1.00 18.97
N ASN A 217 2.82 0.76 20.13
CA ASN A 217 3.98 1.51 20.50
C ASN A 217 5.06 0.93 19.57
N PRO A 218 5.62 1.66 18.63
CA PRO A 218 6.75 1.15 17.88
C PRO A 218 7.80 0.81 18.94
N ALA A 219 7.98 -0.49 19.18
CA ALA A 219 9.10 -0.95 19.97
C ALA A 219 10.35 -0.32 19.34
N PRO A 220 11.30 0.20 20.13
CA PRO A 220 12.56 0.62 19.57
C PRO A 220 13.12 -0.60 18.85
N VAL A 221 13.12 -0.54 17.54
CA VAL A 221 13.67 -1.59 16.69
C VAL A 221 15.12 -1.72 17.10
N PRO A 222 15.61 -2.93 17.49
CA PRO A 222 17.04 -3.13 17.54
C PRO A 222 17.57 -2.74 16.17
N VAL A 223 18.53 -1.85 16.14
CA VAL A 223 19.23 -1.48 14.91
C VAL A 223 19.98 -2.73 14.45
N VAL A 224 19.32 -3.56 13.66
CA VAL A 224 19.95 -4.57 12.84
C VAL A 224 19.96 -3.99 11.44
N ASP A 225 21.06 -3.34 11.14
CA ASP A 225 21.39 -2.93 9.80
C ASP A 225 21.61 -4.21 8.94
N PRO A 226 20.70 -4.48 8.00
CA PRO A 226 21.12 -4.74 6.66
C PRO A 226 20.42 -3.73 5.76
N SER A 227 21.09 -2.64 5.44
CA SER A 227 20.68 -1.73 4.38
C SER A 227 20.35 -2.51 3.13
N PRO A 228 19.08 -2.46 2.63
CA PRO A 228 18.93 -2.49 1.19
C PRO A 228 19.77 -1.30 0.69
N THR A 229 20.46 -1.47 -0.39
CA THR A 229 21.16 -0.40 -1.09
C THR A 229 20.12 0.62 -1.56
N VAL A 230 19.62 1.43 -0.65
CA VAL A 230 18.95 2.68 -0.99
C VAL A 230 20.01 3.49 -1.70
N VAL A 231 19.81 3.77 -2.98
CA VAL A 231 20.75 4.61 -3.73
C VAL A 231 20.66 5.99 -3.09
N PRO A 232 21.70 6.45 -2.38
CA PRO A 232 21.65 7.74 -1.73
C PRO A 232 21.41 8.81 -2.78
N THR A 233 20.32 9.56 -2.62
CA THR A 233 19.94 10.59 -3.59
C THR A 233 20.49 11.93 -3.12
N THR A 234 21.20 12.60 -4.03
CA THR A 234 21.76 13.93 -3.76
C THR A 234 20.73 15.01 -4.05
N TYR A 235 20.54 15.89 -3.09
CA TYR A 235 19.68 17.08 -3.20
C TYR A 235 20.49 18.35 -3.04
N GLU A 236 20.03 19.43 -3.67
CA GLU A 236 20.54 20.78 -3.49
C GLU A 236 19.55 21.59 -2.65
N VAL A 237 20.06 22.35 -1.70
CA VAL A 237 19.26 23.20 -0.82
C VAL A 237 18.75 24.43 -1.57
N ALA A 238 17.42 24.58 -1.63
CA ALA A 238 16.72 25.63 -2.37
C ALA A 238 16.37 26.86 -1.51
N VAL A 239 16.61 26.82 -0.20
CA VAL A 239 16.30 27.87 0.77
C VAL A 239 17.57 28.46 1.38
N ASP A 240 17.50 29.68 1.94
CA ASP A 240 18.69 30.36 2.47
C ASP A 240 19.24 29.69 3.73
N ALA A 241 18.39 29.01 4.51
CA ALA A 241 18.79 28.25 5.68
C ALA A 241 17.89 27.04 5.87
N LEU A 242 18.50 25.84 5.94
CA LEU A 242 17.82 24.58 6.19
C LEU A 242 18.40 23.92 7.45
N ASN A 243 17.62 23.88 8.51
CA ASN A 243 18.06 23.32 9.78
C ASN A 243 18.21 21.80 9.71
N VAL A 244 19.31 21.29 10.27
CA VAL A 244 19.58 19.88 10.53
C VAL A 244 19.17 19.57 11.96
N ARG A 245 18.34 18.53 12.13
CA ARG A 245 17.77 18.18 13.43
C ARG A 245 18.09 16.74 13.84
N THR A 246 17.98 16.48 15.14
CA THR A 246 18.16 15.14 15.72
C THR A 246 16.96 14.23 15.52
N GLU A 247 15.80 14.81 15.22
CA GLU A 247 14.51 14.12 15.05
C GLU A 247 13.76 14.75 13.87
N PRO A 248 12.87 13.98 13.19
CA PRO A 248 12.02 14.49 12.10
C PRO A 248 10.85 15.30 12.70
N SER A 249 11.18 16.42 13.36
CA SER A 249 10.22 17.28 14.06
C SER A 249 10.72 18.71 14.14
N ARG A 250 9.79 19.68 14.06
CA ARG A 250 10.08 21.09 14.32
C ARG A 250 10.59 21.33 15.75
N LYS A 251 10.31 20.40 16.69
CA LYS A 251 10.78 20.45 18.08
C LYS A 251 12.13 19.77 18.28
N GLY A 252 12.59 18.95 17.32
CA GLY A 252 13.90 18.31 17.36
C GLY A 252 15.03 19.35 17.49
N GLN A 253 16.06 19.01 18.27
CA GLN A 253 17.22 19.89 18.48
C GLN A 253 17.90 20.20 17.14
N VAL A 254 18.15 21.49 16.87
CA VAL A 254 18.95 21.93 15.72
C VAL A 254 20.43 21.72 16.06
N VAL A 255 21.13 20.94 15.23
CA VAL A 255 22.54 20.59 15.42
C VAL A 255 23.47 21.14 14.34
N ALA A 256 22.91 21.57 13.20
CA ALA A 256 23.62 22.20 12.08
C ALA A 256 22.60 22.93 11.18
N SER A 257 23.09 23.61 10.15
CA SER A 257 22.27 24.22 9.10
C SER A 257 23.02 24.15 7.78
N TYR A 258 22.28 23.92 6.70
CA TYR A 258 22.73 24.08 5.32
C TYR A 258 22.26 25.43 4.77
N GLY A 259 23.07 26.02 3.87
CA GLY A 259 22.71 27.22 3.11
C GLY A 259 22.24 26.87 1.70
N ARG A 260 21.69 27.86 1.00
CA ARG A 260 21.27 27.71 -0.41
C ARG A 260 22.43 27.25 -1.29
N GLY A 261 22.20 26.23 -2.11
CA GLY A 261 23.19 25.62 -3.00
C GLY A 261 24.06 24.53 -2.36
N ASP A 262 23.97 24.35 -1.02
CA ASP A 262 24.61 23.21 -0.37
C ASP A 262 24.00 21.89 -0.85
N LYS A 263 24.79 20.82 -0.84
CA LYS A 263 24.33 19.49 -1.22
C LYS A 263 24.17 18.61 0.00
N VAL A 264 23.07 17.90 0.08
CA VAL A 264 22.80 16.86 1.08
C VAL A 264 22.45 15.56 0.40
N VAL A 265 23.05 14.47 0.87
CA VAL A 265 22.76 13.11 0.39
C VAL A 265 21.82 12.45 1.39
N LEU A 266 20.58 12.21 0.98
CA LEU A 266 19.58 11.54 1.80
C LEU A 266 19.58 10.04 1.53
N ASP A 267 19.28 9.27 2.56
CA ASP A 267 19.27 7.80 2.50
C ASP A 267 17.93 7.21 2.01
N GLY A 268 17.08 8.04 1.37
CA GLY A 268 15.81 7.64 0.81
C GLY A 268 14.66 7.44 1.82
N CYS A 269 14.91 7.64 3.12
CA CYS A 269 13.87 7.56 4.14
C CYS A 269 13.19 8.91 4.32
N GLY A 270 11.94 9.05 3.85
CA GLY A 270 11.08 10.21 4.11
C GLY A 270 10.19 9.97 5.34
N VAL A 271 10.02 10.98 6.18
CA VAL A 271 9.10 10.94 7.34
C VAL A 271 8.23 12.19 7.32
N TYR A 272 6.91 12.02 7.36
CA TYR A 272 5.98 13.13 7.53
C TYR A 272 5.77 13.42 9.02
N ALA A 273 6.09 14.63 9.45
CA ALA A 273 5.85 15.09 10.80
C ALA A 273 5.76 16.61 10.86
N ASP A 274 4.90 17.15 11.72
CA ASP A 274 4.70 18.59 11.96
C ASP A 274 4.41 19.40 10.69
N GLY A 275 3.68 18.80 9.71
CA GLY A 275 3.30 19.41 8.43
C GLY A 275 4.45 19.51 7.42
N LEU A 276 5.53 18.74 7.62
CA LEU A 276 6.70 18.70 6.75
C LEU A 276 7.05 17.26 6.37
N LEU A 277 7.58 17.08 5.16
CA LEU A 277 8.30 15.90 4.75
C LEU A 277 9.76 16.03 5.16
N TRP A 278 10.27 15.09 5.95
CA TRP A 278 11.65 15.07 6.45
C TRP A 278 12.46 13.99 5.75
N GLY A 279 13.65 14.33 5.30
CA GLY A 279 14.64 13.39 4.79
C GLY A 279 15.70 13.07 5.85
N ARG A 280 16.16 11.82 5.85
CA ARG A 280 17.18 11.32 6.78
C ARG A 280 18.52 11.13 6.10
N TYR A 281 19.59 11.29 6.86
CA TYR A 281 20.95 10.84 6.52
C TYR A 281 21.75 10.55 7.80
N ILE A 282 22.88 9.86 7.67
CA ILE A 282 23.80 9.63 8.79
C ILE A 282 24.85 10.76 8.79
N GLY A 283 24.90 11.53 9.87
CA GLY A 283 25.87 12.60 10.03
C GLY A 283 27.32 12.09 10.05
N ALA A 284 28.13 12.51 9.06
CA ALA A 284 29.48 11.98 8.86
C ALA A 284 30.39 12.10 10.11
N SER A 285 30.26 13.21 10.86
CA SER A 285 31.06 13.44 12.07
C SER A 285 30.50 12.78 13.34
N SER A 286 29.19 12.53 13.38
CA SER A 286 28.52 12.02 14.59
C SER A 286 28.15 10.55 14.52
N GLY A 287 28.06 9.96 13.32
CA GLY A 287 27.54 8.61 13.10
C GLY A 287 26.06 8.43 13.49
N GLN A 288 25.35 9.55 13.76
CA GLN A 288 23.97 9.52 14.24
C GLN A 288 23.00 9.95 13.14
N PRO A 289 21.74 9.48 13.16
CA PRO A 289 20.70 9.98 12.26
C PRO A 289 20.52 11.48 12.37
N ARG A 290 20.35 12.12 11.22
CA ARG A 290 20.08 13.55 11.08
C ARG A 290 18.92 13.72 10.11
N TYR A 291 18.14 14.76 10.34
CA TYR A 291 16.93 15.03 9.58
C TYR A 291 16.92 16.47 9.07
N VAL A 292 16.50 16.62 7.83
CA VAL A 292 16.26 17.92 7.17
C VAL A 292 14.86 17.91 6.56
N ALA A 293 14.18 19.04 6.55
CA ALA A 293 12.90 19.14 5.88
C ALA A 293 13.11 19.18 4.35
N ILE A 294 12.46 18.28 3.61
CA ILE A 294 12.49 18.26 2.14
C ILE A 294 11.52 19.30 1.58
N GLY A 295 10.35 19.45 2.20
CA GLY A 295 9.30 20.39 1.81
C GLY A 295 8.12 20.33 2.76
N THR A 296 7.04 21.05 2.40
CA THR A 296 5.77 20.98 3.13
C THR A 296 5.04 19.67 2.81
N GLU A 297 4.27 19.16 3.76
CA GLU A 297 3.42 17.99 3.57
C GLU A 297 2.41 18.16 2.42
N SER A 298 1.97 19.39 2.19
CA SER A 298 1.08 19.74 1.07
C SER A 298 1.78 19.79 -0.30
N GLY A 299 3.12 19.71 -0.34
CA GLY A 299 3.90 19.90 -1.56
C GLY A 299 3.91 21.35 -2.09
N SER A 300 3.37 22.32 -1.33
CA SER A 300 3.30 23.73 -1.76
C SER A 300 4.66 24.42 -1.75
N GLU A 301 5.60 23.94 -0.95
CA GLU A 301 6.97 24.47 -0.87
C GLU A 301 7.98 23.33 -0.80
N TRP A 302 9.07 23.45 -1.57
CA TRP A 302 10.19 22.53 -1.56
C TRP A 302 11.46 23.24 -1.08
N TYR A 303 12.08 22.68 -0.07
CA TYR A 303 13.32 23.18 0.53
C TYR A 303 14.56 22.52 -0.07
N LEU A 304 14.36 21.35 -0.71
CA LEU A 304 15.37 20.59 -1.41
C LEU A 304 14.94 20.32 -2.85
N THR A 305 15.89 20.38 -3.79
CA THR A 305 15.71 20.00 -5.20
C THR A 305 16.61 18.83 -5.52
N MET A 306 16.07 17.79 -6.14
CA MET A 306 16.84 16.61 -6.53
C MET A 306 17.88 16.99 -7.58
N CYS A 307 19.14 16.65 -7.34
CA CYS A 307 20.20 16.76 -8.35
C CYS A 307 20.02 15.62 -9.37
N ARG A 308 19.89 15.99 -10.66
CA ARG A 308 19.83 15.02 -11.78
C ARG A 308 21.22 14.50 -12.13
#